data_0d4e46741b4b831f40db90de832810c2
#
_entry.id   0d4e46741b4b831f40db90de832810c2
#
_cell.length_a   1.000
_cell.length_b   1.000
_cell.length_c   1.000
_cell.angle_alpha   90.00
_cell.angle_beta   90.00
_cell.angle_gamma   90.00
#
_symmetry.space_group_name_H-M   'P 1'
#
loop_
_entity.id
_entity.type
_entity.pdbx_description
1 polymer ?
#
loop_
_entity_poly.entity_id
_entity_poly.type
_entity_poly.pdbx_seq_one_letter_code
_entity_poly.pdbx_strand_id
1 'polypeptide(L)'
;EARALLLLQDNGIITLKEGAGLNATVKDIAENPHNVEIVELEAAQVARVTGETAYVVLNGNYALEAGFSVGKDALAYEKSDSEAAKTYVNVIVVKEGNENNEGVKALVDVLKSDEIKDYINSTYDGAVIPFEE
;
A
#
# COMPACT_ATOMS: atom_id res chain seq x y z
N GLU A 1 5.38 -8.17 -1.84
CA GLU A 1 4.91 -9.23 -2.75
C GLU A 1 3.40 -9.47 -2.55
N ALA A 2 2.92 -10.03 -1.43
CA ALA A 2 1.52 -10.45 -1.23
C ALA A 2 0.49 -9.36 -1.56
N ARG A 3 0.65 -8.12 -1.07
CA ARG A 3 -0.28 -7.01 -1.36
C ARG A 3 -0.39 -6.72 -2.87
N ALA A 4 0.72 -6.81 -3.61
CA ALA A 4 0.70 -6.62 -5.05
C ALA A 4 -0.09 -7.72 -5.75
N LEU A 5 0.09 -8.98 -5.32
CA LEU A 5 -0.65 -10.11 -5.86
C LEU A 5 -2.16 -10.03 -5.55
N LEU A 6 -2.52 -9.60 -4.34
CA LEU A 6 -3.91 -9.36 -3.96
C LEU A 6 -4.54 -8.26 -4.82
N LEU A 7 -3.83 -7.15 -5.06
CA LEU A 7 -4.32 -6.09 -5.95
C LEU A 7 -4.54 -6.59 -7.38
N LEU A 8 -3.64 -7.45 -7.90
CA LEU A 8 -3.83 -8.06 -9.22
C LEU A 8 -5.04 -9.00 -9.24
N GLN A 9 -5.26 -9.78 -8.17
CA GLN A 9 -6.45 -10.63 -8.03
C GLN A 9 -7.73 -9.81 -7.96
N ASP A 10 -7.78 -8.75 -7.17
CA ASP A 10 -8.95 -7.87 -7.02
C ASP A 10 -9.37 -7.23 -8.36
N ASN A 11 -8.41 -7.09 -9.28
CA ASN A 11 -8.63 -6.58 -10.62
C ASN A 11 -8.76 -7.67 -11.70
N GLY A 12 -8.87 -8.94 -11.30
CA GLY A 12 -9.12 -10.06 -12.22
C GLY A 12 -7.94 -10.42 -13.12
N ILE A 13 -6.73 -9.99 -12.81
CA ILE A 13 -5.52 -10.28 -13.60
C ILE A 13 -5.04 -11.72 -13.34
N ILE A 14 -5.07 -12.14 -12.07
CA ILE A 14 -4.70 -13.49 -11.60
C ILE A 14 -5.72 -13.99 -10.59
N THR A 15 -5.66 -15.27 -10.25
CA THR A 15 -6.37 -15.86 -9.11
C THR A 15 -5.33 -16.52 -8.19
N LEU A 16 -5.40 -16.26 -6.89
CA LEU A 16 -4.56 -16.90 -5.89
C LEU A 16 -5.23 -18.16 -5.32
N LYS A 17 -4.44 -19.07 -4.82
CA LYS A 17 -4.92 -20.24 -4.07
C LYS A 17 -5.71 -19.82 -2.85
N GLU A 18 -6.74 -20.59 -2.52
CA GLU A 18 -7.54 -20.36 -1.32
C GLU A 18 -6.65 -20.31 -0.06
N GLY A 19 -6.85 -19.32 0.78
CA GLY A 19 -6.10 -19.13 2.02
C GLY A 19 -4.70 -18.54 1.89
N ALA A 20 -4.21 -18.21 0.69
CA ALA A 20 -2.90 -17.58 0.52
C ALA A 20 -2.81 -16.20 1.22
N GLY A 21 -3.85 -15.35 1.08
CA GLY A 21 -4.00 -14.09 1.81
C GLY A 21 -2.75 -13.22 1.83
N LEU A 22 -2.46 -12.62 2.98
CA LEU A 22 -1.33 -11.71 3.18
C LEU A 22 0.06 -12.37 3.15
N ASN A 23 0.11 -13.70 3.00
CA ASN A 23 1.35 -14.45 2.85
C ASN A 23 1.57 -14.96 1.42
N ALA A 24 0.72 -14.56 0.48
CA ALA A 24 0.79 -15.00 -0.91
C ALA A 24 2.15 -14.69 -1.54
N THR A 25 2.63 -15.65 -2.32
CA THR A 25 3.81 -15.55 -3.18
C THR A 25 3.42 -15.86 -4.62
N VAL A 26 4.29 -15.61 -5.58
CA VAL A 26 4.06 -15.99 -6.99
C VAL A 26 3.75 -17.48 -7.18
N LYS A 27 4.18 -18.36 -6.25
CA LYS A 27 3.88 -19.79 -6.25
C LYS A 27 2.43 -20.11 -5.87
N ASP A 28 1.73 -19.12 -5.32
CA ASP A 28 0.35 -19.26 -4.91
C ASP A 28 -0.64 -18.77 -5.97
N ILE A 29 -0.16 -18.40 -7.16
CA ILE A 29 -1.01 -18.14 -8.31
C ILE A 29 -1.64 -19.46 -8.77
N ALA A 30 -2.96 -19.54 -8.66
CA ALA A 30 -3.74 -20.70 -9.10
C ALA A 30 -4.12 -20.59 -10.59
N GLU A 31 -4.50 -19.38 -11.03
CA GLU A 31 -4.86 -19.11 -12.41
C GLU A 31 -4.22 -17.80 -12.89
N ASN A 32 -3.78 -17.81 -14.14
CA ASN A 32 -3.18 -16.68 -14.83
C ASN A 32 -3.71 -16.60 -16.27
N PRO A 33 -5.00 -16.23 -16.43
CA PRO A 33 -5.68 -16.31 -17.74
C PRO A 33 -5.06 -15.38 -18.79
N HIS A 34 -4.36 -14.34 -18.37
CA HIS A 34 -3.72 -13.38 -19.26
C HIS A 34 -2.25 -13.70 -19.55
N ASN A 35 -1.71 -14.80 -18.99
CA ASN A 35 -0.31 -15.20 -19.11
C ASN A 35 0.66 -14.07 -18.76
N VAL A 36 0.35 -13.29 -17.71
CA VAL A 36 1.26 -12.23 -17.23
C VAL A 36 2.48 -12.84 -16.59
N GLU A 37 3.66 -12.33 -16.94
CA GLU A 37 4.90 -12.65 -16.25
C GLU A 37 5.06 -11.72 -15.04
N ILE A 38 5.22 -12.30 -13.85
CA ILE A 38 5.45 -11.54 -12.63
C ILE A 38 6.96 -11.45 -12.39
N VAL A 39 7.47 -10.23 -12.45
CA VAL A 39 8.88 -9.93 -12.15
C VAL A 39 8.96 -9.22 -10.81
N GLU A 40 9.66 -9.83 -9.86
CA GLU A 40 9.87 -9.27 -8.53
C GLU A 40 11.11 -8.41 -8.51
N LEU A 41 10.97 -7.18 -8.02
CA LEU A 41 12.04 -6.20 -7.89
C LEU A 41 12.01 -5.57 -6.49
N GLU A 42 13.14 -5.06 -6.05
CA GLU A 42 13.18 -4.18 -4.89
C GLU A 42 12.27 -2.97 -5.11
N ALA A 43 11.45 -2.62 -4.12
CA ALA A 43 10.39 -1.61 -4.24
C ALA A 43 10.87 -0.28 -4.82
N ALA A 44 12.07 0.18 -4.41
CA ALA A 44 12.69 1.41 -4.93
C ALA A 44 13.12 1.33 -6.42
N GLN A 45 13.16 0.14 -7.01
CA GLN A 45 13.55 -0.06 -8.42
C GLN A 45 12.34 -0.13 -9.35
N VAL A 46 11.15 -0.47 -8.82
CA VAL A 46 9.95 -0.72 -9.64
C VAL A 46 9.56 0.50 -10.47
N ALA A 47 9.66 1.71 -9.92
CA ALA A 47 9.35 2.95 -10.64
C ALA A 47 10.19 3.17 -11.91
N ARG A 48 11.40 2.60 -11.95
CA ARG A 48 12.34 2.80 -13.08
C ARG A 48 11.97 1.98 -14.31
N VAL A 49 11.21 0.92 -14.14
CA VAL A 49 10.84 -0.01 -15.22
C VAL A 49 9.43 0.22 -15.77
N THR A 50 8.79 1.32 -15.40
CA THR A 50 7.42 1.65 -15.86
C THR A 50 7.30 1.75 -17.39
N GLY A 51 8.37 2.10 -18.09
CA GLY A 51 8.40 2.16 -19.55
C GLY A 51 8.77 0.83 -20.23
N GLU A 52 9.13 -0.20 -19.47
CA GLU A 52 9.63 -1.48 -19.98
C GLU A 52 8.64 -2.64 -19.75
N THR A 53 7.62 -2.42 -18.92
CA THR A 53 6.63 -3.41 -18.52
C THR A 53 5.21 -2.95 -18.84
N ALA A 54 4.28 -3.87 -18.97
CA ALA A 54 2.87 -3.55 -19.21
C ALA A 54 2.23 -2.88 -17.98
N TYR A 55 2.59 -3.34 -16.78
CA TYR A 55 2.08 -2.82 -15.50
C TYR A 55 3.19 -2.83 -14.46
N VAL A 56 3.09 -1.91 -13.50
CA VAL A 56 3.90 -1.92 -12.28
C VAL A 56 3.00 -1.79 -11.06
N VAL A 57 3.34 -2.44 -9.96
CA VAL A 57 2.67 -2.23 -8.67
C VAL A 57 3.65 -1.53 -7.73
N LEU A 58 3.30 -0.31 -7.34
CA LEU A 58 4.13 0.59 -6.53
C LEU A 58 3.47 0.87 -5.18
N ASN A 59 4.27 0.96 -4.13
CA ASN A 59 3.83 1.59 -2.90
C ASN A 59 3.66 3.11 -3.11
N GLY A 60 2.70 3.72 -2.43
CA GLY A 60 2.33 5.11 -2.61
C GLY A 60 3.49 6.10 -2.49
N ASN A 61 4.38 5.91 -1.50
CA ASN A 61 5.56 6.77 -1.33
C ASN A 61 6.52 6.70 -2.53
N TYR A 62 6.82 5.51 -3.06
CA TYR A 62 7.68 5.37 -4.24
C TYR A 62 7.01 5.90 -5.52
N ALA A 63 5.70 5.80 -5.63
CA ALA A 63 4.95 6.40 -6.73
C ALA A 63 5.07 7.93 -6.70
N LEU A 64 4.85 8.56 -5.53
CA LEU A 64 4.99 10.01 -5.35
C LEU A 64 6.41 10.51 -5.62
N GLU A 65 7.43 9.82 -5.11
CA GLU A 65 8.85 10.14 -5.37
C GLU A 65 9.18 10.07 -6.87
N ALA A 66 8.54 9.19 -7.61
CA ALA A 66 8.68 9.06 -9.05
C ALA A 66 7.81 10.05 -9.86
N GLY A 67 7.02 10.89 -9.18
CA GLY A 67 6.16 11.89 -9.80
C GLY A 67 4.79 11.38 -10.26
N PHE A 68 4.41 10.16 -9.86
CA PHE A 68 3.08 9.60 -10.13
C PHE A 68 2.07 10.03 -9.07
N SER A 69 0.81 10.15 -9.47
CA SER A 69 -0.32 10.37 -8.56
C SER A 69 -1.40 9.32 -8.74
N VAL A 70 -2.08 8.97 -7.66
CA VAL A 70 -3.15 7.97 -7.68
C VAL A 70 -4.29 8.42 -8.61
N GLY A 71 -4.67 9.69 -8.53
CA GLY A 71 -5.80 10.22 -9.29
C GLY A 71 -5.58 10.33 -10.81
N LYS A 72 -4.31 10.33 -11.30
CA LYS A 72 -4.00 10.51 -12.72
C LYS A 72 -3.39 9.28 -13.37
N ASP A 73 -2.52 8.58 -12.64
CA ASP A 73 -1.63 7.59 -13.24
C ASP A 73 -1.99 6.15 -12.83
N ALA A 74 -2.70 5.97 -11.69
CA ALA A 74 -3.07 4.65 -11.23
C ALA A 74 -4.27 4.09 -12.01
N LEU A 75 -4.13 2.88 -12.53
CA LEU A 75 -5.24 2.11 -13.13
C LEU A 75 -6.12 1.48 -12.05
N ALA A 76 -5.51 1.12 -10.93
CA ALA A 76 -6.16 0.57 -9.75
C ALA A 76 -5.31 0.87 -8.51
N TYR A 77 -5.92 0.87 -7.35
CA TYR A 77 -5.24 1.05 -6.07
C TYR A 77 -5.91 0.23 -4.96
N GLU A 78 -5.15 -0.06 -3.92
CA GLU A 78 -5.65 -0.78 -2.75
C GLU A 78 -6.61 0.11 -1.97
N LYS A 79 -7.80 -0.42 -1.67
CA LYS A 79 -8.81 0.31 -0.89
C LYS A 79 -8.41 0.43 0.57
N SER A 80 -8.76 1.55 1.22
CA SER A 80 -8.46 1.82 2.63
C SER A 80 -9.11 0.83 3.60
N ASP A 81 -10.21 0.21 3.21
CA ASP A 81 -10.94 -0.78 4.00
C ASP A 81 -10.50 -2.23 3.74
N SER A 82 -9.50 -2.44 2.88
CA SER A 82 -8.93 -3.77 2.61
C SER A 82 -8.31 -4.36 3.88
N GLU A 83 -8.27 -5.70 3.97
CA GLU A 83 -7.58 -6.40 5.04
C GLU A 83 -6.09 -6.05 5.08
N ALA A 84 -5.47 -5.92 3.92
CA ALA A 84 -4.07 -5.54 3.79
C ALA A 84 -3.81 -4.11 4.30
N ALA A 85 -4.64 -3.13 3.94
CA ALA A 85 -4.50 -1.77 4.42
C ALA A 85 -4.59 -1.68 5.95
N LYS A 86 -5.51 -2.43 6.56
CA LYS A 86 -5.66 -2.49 8.02
C LYS A 86 -4.51 -3.21 8.72
N THR A 87 -3.95 -4.24 8.09
CA THR A 87 -2.84 -5.02 8.66
C THR A 87 -1.51 -4.28 8.57
N TYR A 88 -1.28 -3.55 7.48
CA TYR A 88 -0.03 -2.82 7.22
C TYR A 88 -0.12 -1.33 7.54
N VAL A 89 -1.01 -0.94 8.44
CA VAL A 89 -1.10 0.44 8.92
C VAL A 89 0.22 0.86 9.60
N ASN A 90 0.62 2.10 9.38
CA ASN A 90 1.77 2.68 10.09
C ASN A 90 1.44 2.91 11.56
N VAL A 91 2.36 2.58 12.44
CA VAL A 91 2.16 2.63 13.89
C VAL A 91 3.29 3.40 14.59
N ILE A 92 2.98 3.96 15.75
CA ILE A 92 3.99 4.50 16.67
C ILE A 92 4.36 3.39 17.64
N VAL A 93 5.65 3.05 17.70
CA VAL A 93 6.19 2.04 18.61
C VAL A 93 6.96 2.73 19.72
N VAL A 94 6.71 2.34 20.95
CA VAL A 94 7.42 2.86 22.14
C VAL A 94 8.00 1.70 22.96
N LYS A 95 9.00 2.00 23.78
CA LYS A 95 9.51 1.03 24.76
C LYS A 95 8.41 0.73 25.77
N GLU A 96 8.28 -0.54 26.16
CA GLU A 96 7.36 -1.00 27.21
C GLU A 96 7.46 -0.11 28.47
N GLY A 97 6.31 0.31 28.97
CA GLY A 97 6.16 1.24 30.09
C GLY A 97 6.13 2.72 29.71
N ASN A 98 6.37 3.08 28.45
CA ASN A 98 6.31 4.45 27.95
C ASN A 98 4.99 4.81 27.24
N GLU A 99 4.01 3.92 27.22
CA GLU A 99 2.73 4.11 26.53
C GLU A 99 1.96 5.31 27.08
N ASN A 100 2.19 5.63 28.37
CA ASN A 100 1.56 6.74 29.05
C ASN A 100 2.40 8.03 29.10
N ASN A 101 3.52 8.08 28.39
CA ASN A 101 4.32 9.29 28.30
C ASN A 101 3.52 10.42 27.64
N GLU A 102 3.47 11.59 28.26
CA GLU A 102 2.66 12.73 27.79
C GLU A 102 3.10 13.22 26.41
N GLY A 103 4.40 13.18 26.10
CA GLY A 103 4.90 13.53 24.77
C GLY A 103 4.46 12.55 23.69
N VAL A 104 4.38 11.25 24.01
CA VAL A 104 3.87 10.23 23.09
C VAL A 104 2.37 10.43 22.83
N LYS A 105 1.59 10.70 23.89
CA LYS A 105 0.16 11.00 23.77
C LYS A 105 -0.07 12.24 22.92
N ALA A 106 0.65 13.31 23.18
CA ALA A 106 0.55 14.54 22.40
C ALA A 106 0.88 14.31 20.91
N LEU A 107 1.89 13.48 20.61
CA LEU A 107 2.22 13.10 19.23
C LEU A 107 1.06 12.34 18.57
N VAL A 108 0.45 11.38 19.26
CA VAL A 108 -0.71 10.63 18.77
C VAL A 108 -1.89 11.57 18.50
N ASP A 109 -2.19 12.46 19.44
CA ASP A 109 -3.29 13.42 19.32
C ASP A 109 -3.10 14.35 18.11
N VAL A 110 -1.88 14.84 17.91
CA VAL A 110 -1.56 15.68 16.75
C VAL A 110 -1.72 14.91 15.45
N LEU A 111 -1.19 13.69 15.36
CA LEU A 111 -1.28 12.87 14.15
C LEU A 111 -2.72 12.45 13.81
N LYS A 112 -3.61 12.40 14.79
CA LYS A 112 -5.04 12.09 14.63
C LYS A 112 -5.90 13.36 14.44
N SER A 113 -5.32 14.55 14.52
CA SER A 113 -6.06 15.80 14.40
C SER A 113 -6.63 16.00 12.99
N ASP A 114 -7.71 16.75 12.90
CA ASP A 114 -8.34 17.08 11.62
C ASP A 114 -7.37 17.90 10.74
N GLU A 115 -6.54 18.75 11.32
CA GLU A 115 -5.52 19.52 10.61
C GLU A 115 -4.53 18.61 9.87
N ILE A 116 -4.08 17.53 10.51
CA ILE A 116 -3.16 16.57 9.88
C ILE A 116 -3.89 15.70 8.85
N LYS A 117 -5.14 15.31 9.09
CA LYS A 117 -5.96 14.60 8.09
C LYS A 117 -6.15 15.44 6.83
N ASP A 118 -6.50 16.72 6.99
CA ASP A 118 -6.67 17.64 5.87
C ASP A 118 -5.36 17.86 5.11
N TYR A 119 -4.23 17.97 5.83
CA TYR A 119 -2.91 18.05 5.23
C TYR A 119 -2.58 16.79 4.40
N ILE A 120 -2.82 15.59 4.95
CA ILE A 120 -2.59 14.33 4.25
C ILE A 120 -3.44 14.28 2.98
N ASN A 121 -4.73 14.55 3.08
CA ASN A 121 -5.66 14.50 1.95
C ASN A 121 -5.28 15.49 0.84
N SER A 122 -4.88 16.70 1.21
CA SER A 122 -4.52 17.73 0.24
C SER A 122 -3.14 17.54 -0.38
N THR A 123 -2.21 16.89 0.33
CA THR A 123 -0.82 16.76 -0.09
C THR A 123 -0.56 15.50 -0.91
N TYR A 124 -1.21 14.39 -0.53
CA TYR A 124 -0.87 13.07 -1.05
C TYR A 124 -1.86 12.51 -2.07
N ASP A 125 -2.95 13.21 -2.38
CA ASP A 125 -3.90 12.84 -3.45
C ASP A 125 -4.32 11.35 -3.41
N GLY A 126 -4.60 10.83 -2.21
CA GLY A 126 -5.01 9.44 -1.99
C GLY A 126 -3.89 8.40 -1.93
N ALA A 127 -2.62 8.77 -2.18
CA ALA A 127 -1.48 7.85 -2.03
C ALA A 127 -1.16 7.53 -0.57
N VAL A 128 -1.55 8.41 0.34
CA VAL A 128 -1.52 8.21 1.79
C VAL A 128 -2.91 8.48 2.33
N ILE A 129 -3.42 7.57 3.15
CA ILE A 129 -4.76 7.66 3.72
C ILE A 129 -4.61 7.91 5.22
N PRO A 130 -5.22 8.96 5.78
CA PRO A 130 -5.22 9.19 7.22
C PRO A 130 -5.96 8.05 7.92
N PHE A 131 -5.48 7.67 9.11
CA PHE A 131 -6.13 6.65 9.92
C PHE A 131 -7.51 7.16 10.41
N GLU A 132 -8.54 6.37 10.18
CA GLU A 132 -9.89 6.55 10.71
C GLU A 132 -10.16 5.45 11.74
N GLU A 133 -10.72 5.85 12.92
CA GLU A 133 -11.09 4.92 13.99
C GLU A 133 -12.36 4.13 13.65
#